data_3bdc40934061485225bd2f964a6daeed
#
_entry.id   3bdc40934061485225bd2f964a6daeed
#
_cell.length_a   1.000
_cell.length_b   1.000
_cell.length_c   1.000
_cell.angle_alpha   90.00
_cell.angle_beta   90.00
_cell.angle_gamma   90.00
#
_symmetry.space_group_name_H-M   'P 1'
#
loop_
_entity.id
_entity.type
_entity.pdbx_description
1 polymer ?
#
loop_
_entity_poly.entity_id
_entity_poly.type
_entity_poly.pdbx_seq_one_letter_code
_entity_poly.pdbx_strand_id
1 'polypeptide(L)'
;MKQRFLAFAAVFIAFVASVSLPAQTPTPAATNEKLYISLENTDELAVVDLKTFTQAKTLKVGMHPHGQASPASQDKLYVAAEIGGTVTLVDTIRDEVVKTFDVGFGVEPQNGAITPDGRFLYQPSYAGYYQVFDTQKEQIIEYIHTLGIGHNTVMAPDGRFAYLLPIAGGPGHFARPSLGLPRTQPKEVTVVDAKAHKVVGTIDVGTGPRPGTISPDGRRLYMNVDDLMGFLVIDTAARKVIGKATYTLTPDEQAVRSRSHGIAVANDGKEVWSNDVVHNLTFVFDVTANPPKQIARFAVGRQPYWIMSSKDSKTIYVTCPSSDELIAFDVVAKKEKGRLQFPKGSRPTRMLTVAAPTSPLRTSR
;
A
#
# COMPACT_ATOMS: atom_id res chain seq x y z
N MET A 1 33.25 16.81 -90.14
CA MET A 1 33.62 16.89 -88.73
C MET A 1 32.47 17.48 -87.94
N LYS A 2 31.73 16.65 -87.25
CA LYS A 2 30.58 17.07 -86.43
C LYS A 2 30.97 16.95 -84.90
N GLN A 3 31.17 18.11 -84.27
CA GLN A 3 31.40 18.14 -82.81
C GLN A 3 30.06 17.93 -82.09
N ARG A 4 30.00 16.99 -81.17
CA ARG A 4 28.89 16.73 -80.25
C ARG A 4 29.21 17.41 -78.93
N PHE A 5 28.39 18.37 -78.49
CA PHE A 5 28.41 18.94 -77.16
C PHE A 5 27.63 18.01 -76.23
N LEU A 6 28.27 17.55 -75.18
CA LEU A 6 27.63 16.87 -74.04
C LEU A 6 27.30 17.93 -73.00
N ALA A 7 26.03 18.09 -72.72
CA ALA A 7 25.56 18.89 -71.57
C ALA A 7 25.51 18.02 -70.32
N PHE A 8 26.26 18.38 -69.29
CA PHE A 8 26.16 17.77 -67.96
C PHE A 8 25.03 18.53 -67.20
N ALA A 9 23.96 17.81 -66.83
CA ALA A 9 22.94 18.29 -65.89
C ALA A 9 23.37 17.95 -64.45
N ALA A 10 23.70 18.96 -63.62
CA ALA A 10 23.93 18.77 -62.21
C ALA A 10 22.60 18.72 -61.44
N VAL A 11 22.31 17.59 -60.84
CA VAL A 11 21.14 17.39 -59.96
C VAL A 11 21.58 17.81 -58.56
N PHE A 12 21.03 18.94 -58.08
CA PHE A 12 21.16 19.36 -56.69
C PHE A 12 20.10 18.60 -55.87
N ILE A 13 20.55 17.67 -55.02
CA ILE A 13 19.70 17.04 -54.01
C ILE A 13 19.77 17.90 -52.78
N ALA A 14 18.70 18.65 -52.47
CA ALA A 14 18.53 19.37 -51.25
C ALA A 14 18.19 18.39 -50.12
N PHE A 15 19.11 18.18 -49.18
CA PHE A 15 18.84 17.48 -47.94
C PHE A 15 18.04 18.41 -47.02
N VAL A 16 16.75 18.14 -46.85
CA VAL A 16 15.94 18.77 -45.80
C VAL A 16 16.20 18.00 -44.49
N ALA A 17 17.07 18.56 -43.64
CA ALA A 17 17.23 18.03 -42.30
C ALA A 17 15.97 18.33 -41.47
N SER A 18 15.16 17.31 -41.21
CA SER A 18 14.05 17.37 -40.28
C SER A 18 14.62 17.52 -38.86
N VAL A 19 14.58 18.71 -38.32
CA VAL A 19 14.85 18.94 -36.91
C VAL A 19 13.64 18.45 -36.13
N SER A 20 13.72 17.23 -35.58
CA SER A 20 12.74 16.74 -34.62
C SER A 20 12.89 17.53 -33.31
N LEU A 21 11.92 18.40 -33.04
CA LEU A 21 11.79 19.02 -31.71
C LEU A 21 11.65 17.89 -30.66
N PRO A 22 12.40 17.97 -29.55
CA PRO A 22 12.21 17.01 -28.47
C PRO A 22 10.75 17.06 -28.00
N ALA A 23 10.12 15.89 -27.92
CA ALA A 23 8.79 15.77 -27.36
C ALA A 23 8.81 16.39 -25.96
N GLN A 24 8.03 17.44 -25.75
CA GLN A 24 7.87 18.02 -24.41
C GLN A 24 7.24 16.94 -23.54
N THR A 25 7.95 16.52 -22.52
CA THR A 25 7.39 15.67 -21.46
C THR A 25 6.16 16.41 -20.88
N PRO A 26 4.98 15.80 -20.87
CA PRO A 26 3.81 16.47 -20.34
C PRO A 26 4.10 16.91 -18.90
N THR A 27 3.91 18.17 -18.60
CA THR A 27 3.98 18.68 -17.22
C THR A 27 2.97 17.88 -16.40
N PRO A 28 3.37 17.23 -15.28
CA PRO A 28 2.43 16.51 -14.45
C PRO A 28 1.26 17.44 -14.07
N ALA A 29 0.04 16.95 -14.21
CA ALA A 29 -1.14 17.69 -13.77
C ALA A 29 -0.96 18.08 -12.30
N ALA A 30 -1.32 19.32 -11.93
CA ALA A 30 -1.28 19.73 -10.53
C ALA A 30 -2.12 18.77 -9.70
N THR A 31 -1.52 18.21 -8.66
CA THR A 31 -2.18 17.26 -7.75
C THR A 31 -2.37 17.93 -6.39
N ASN A 32 -3.41 17.51 -5.68
CA ASN A 32 -3.65 17.85 -4.29
C ASN A 32 -3.39 16.60 -3.45
N GLU A 33 -2.19 16.50 -2.88
CA GLU A 33 -1.82 15.36 -2.06
C GLU A 33 -2.44 15.47 -0.68
N LYS A 34 -3.15 14.42 -0.27
CA LYS A 34 -3.85 14.29 1.00
C LYS A 34 -3.52 12.94 1.63
N LEU A 35 -3.70 12.84 2.92
CA LEU A 35 -3.64 11.58 3.65
C LEU A 35 -5.03 11.25 4.20
N TYR A 36 -5.54 10.08 3.85
CA TYR A 36 -6.77 9.54 4.42
C TYR A 36 -6.42 8.57 5.52
N ILE A 37 -7.03 8.72 6.70
CA ILE A 37 -6.70 7.93 7.89
C ILE A 37 -7.97 7.37 8.49
N SER A 38 -8.01 6.04 8.63
CA SER A 38 -9.10 5.32 9.31
C SER A 38 -9.02 5.59 10.82
N LEU A 39 -10.08 6.16 11.37
CA LEU A 39 -10.29 6.37 12.81
C LEU A 39 -11.23 5.26 13.29
N GLU A 40 -10.66 4.13 13.72
CA GLU A 40 -11.42 2.88 13.96
C GLU A 40 -12.53 3.03 14.98
N ASN A 41 -12.29 3.74 16.07
CA ASN A 41 -13.24 3.82 17.18
C ASN A 41 -14.37 4.85 16.99
N THR A 42 -14.28 5.69 15.95
CA THR A 42 -15.28 6.73 15.68
C THR A 42 -16.05 6.52 14.39
N ASP A 43 -15.78 5.40 13.66
CA ASP A 43 -16.40 5.05 12.39
C ASP A 43 -16.19 6.13 11.32
N GLU A 44 -15.00 6.75 11.35
CA GLU A 44 -14.68 7.93 10.56
C GLU A 44 -13.41 7.73 9.73
N LEU A 45 -13.34 8.49 8.65
CA LEU A 45 -12.16 8.67 7.83
C LEU A 45 -11.72 10.14 7.95
N ALA A 46 -10.55 10.37 8.55
CA ALA A 46 -9.95 11.69 8.57
C ALA A 46 -9.27 12.00 7.24
N VAL A 47 -9.49 13.21 6.73
CA VAL A 47 -8.79 13.78 5.58
C VAL A 47 -7.78 14.80 6.10
N VAL A 48 -6.50 14.56 5.91
CA VAL A 48 -5.42 15.45 6.34
C VAL A 48 -4.84 16.17 5.13
N ASP A 49 -4.86 17.49 5.18
CA ASP A 49 -4.16 18.35 4.23
C ASP A 49 -2.66 18.32 4.54
N LEU A 50 -1.85 17.86 3.59
CA LEU A 50 -0.42 17.70 3.80
C LEU A 50 0.38 19.00 3.65
N LYS A 51 -0.21 20.07 3.12
CA LYS A 51 0.42 21.39 3.06
C LYS A 51 0.42 22.08 4.41
N THR A 52 -0.71 21.98 5.10
CA THR A 52 -0.89 22.58 6.46
C THR A 52 -0.62 21.59 7.57
N PHE A 53 -0.58 20.31 7.27
CA PHE A 53 -0.48 19.19 8.20
C PHE A 53 -1.57 19.23 9.28
N THR A 54 -2.82 19.47 8.83
CA THR A 54 -4.00 19.55 9.69
C THR A 54 -5.12 18.66 9.17
N GLN A 55 -5.99 18.20 10.06
CA GLN A 55 -7.22 17.51 9.68
C GLN A 55 -8.19 18.52 9.05
N ALA A 56 -8.39 18.40 7.74
CA ALA A 56 -9.23 19.31 6.96
C ALA A 56 -10.71 18.91 6.98
N LYS A 57 -10.99 17.59 7.04
CA LYS A 57 -12.34 17.04 6.94
C LYS A 57 -12.43 15.69 7.66
N THR A 58 -13.65 15.32 8.02
CA THR A 58 -14.01 13.99 8.52
C THR A 58 -15.16 13.46 7.70
N LEU A 59 -15.07 12.20 7.27
CA LEU A 59 -16.13 11.50 6.53
C LEU A 59 -16.66 10.37 7.38
N LYS A 60 -17.97 10.21 7.46
CA LYS A 60 -18.59 9.01 8.03
C LYS A 60 -18.50 7.89 7.02
N VAL A 61 -17.92 6.78 7.45
CA VAL A 61 -17.78 5.54 6.67
C VAL A 61 -18.37 4.37 7.45
N GLY A 62 -18.18 3.15 7.03
CA GLY A 62 -18.72 2.00 7.75
C GLY A 62 -18.07 1.80 9.13
N MET A 63 -18.70 0.96 9.95
CA MET A 63 -18.28 0.69 11.34
C MET A 63 -16.89 0.04 11.41
N HIS A 64 -15.98 0.61 12.21
CA HIS A 64 -14.60 0.20 12.40
C HIS A 64 -13.81 0.22 11.06
N PRO A 65 -13.62 1.41 10.44
CA PRO A 65 -12.90 1.51 9.17
C PRO A 65 -11.45 1.07 9.35
N HIS A 66 -10.96 0.25 8.43
CA HIS A 66 -9.63 -0.34 8.54
C HIS A 66 -8.84 -0.18 7.25
N GLY A 67 -8.99 -1.09 6.28
CA GLY A 67 -8.19 -1.11 5.06
C GLY A 67 -8.57 -0.04 4.05
N GLN A 68 -7.61 0.36 3.22
CA GLN A 68 -7.82 1.37 2.19
C GLN A 68 -7.12 0.97 0.89
N ALA A 69 -7.76 1.26 -0.25
CA ALA A 69 -7.20 1.04 -1.57
C ALA A 69 -7.61 2.16 -2.54
N SER A 70 -6.69 2.60 -3.39
CA SER A 70 -6.94 3.61 -4.42
C SER A 70 -6.32 3.19 -5.74
N PRO A 71 -7.02 3.38 -6.89
CA PRO A 71 -6.46 3.10 -8.21
C PRO A 71 -5.33 4.08 -8.59
N ALA A 72 -4.66 3.82 -9.71
CA ALA A 72 -3.60 4.70 -10.19
C ALA A 72 -4.11 6.13 -10.55
N SER A 73 -5.39 6.27 -10.91
CA SER A 73 -6.03 7.57 -11.15
C SER A 73 -6.14 8.45 -9.91
N GLN A 74 -6.09 7.86 -8.71
CA GLN A 74 -6.16 8.55 -7.42
C GLN A 74 -7.43 9.41 -7.22
N ASP A 75 -8.44 9.26 -8.06
CA ASP A 75 -9.73 9.98 -7.99
C ASP A 75 -10.75 9.31 -7.07
N LYS A 76 -10.44 8.10 -6.62
CA LYS A 76 -11.30 7.24 -5.78
C LYS A 76 -10.52 6.59 -4.66
N LEU A 77 -11.20 6.37 -3.55
CA LEU A 77 -10.68 5.60 -2.42
C LEU A 77 -11.74 4.61 -1.97
N TYR A 78 -11.36 3.36 -1.79
CA TYR A 78 -12.18 2.31 -1.21
C TYR A 78 -11.74 2.07 0.23
N VAL A 79 -12.67 2.19 1.17
CA VAL A 79 -12.42 2.05 2.62
C VAL A 79 -13.18 0.84 3.13
N ALA A 80 -12.46 -0.16 3.59
CA ALA A 80 -13.03 -1.35 4.21
C ALA A 80 -13.40 -1.08 5.66
N ALA A 81 -14.62 -1.42 6.05
CA ALA A 81 -15.11 -1.30 7.42
C ALA A 81 -15.29 -2.70 8.02
N GLU A 82 -14.40 -3.04 8.92
CA GLU A 82 -14.17 -4.38 9.45
C GLU A 82 -15.41 -4.95 10.15
N ILE A 83 -15.94 -4.25 11.15
CA ILE A 83 -17.13 -4.67 11.90
C ILE A 83 -18.40 -4.49 11.06
N GLY A 84 -18.46 -3.44 10.26
CA GLY A 84 -19.61 -3.14 9.41
C GLY A 84 -19.83 -4.11 8.26
N GLY A 85 -18.81 -4.89 7.87
CA GLY A 85 -18.91 -5.78 6.70
C GLY A 85 -19.14 -5.01 5.39
N THR A 86 -18.59 -3.81 5.27
CA THR A 86 -18.84 -2.91 4.14
C THR A 86 -17.56 -2.38 3.52
N VAL A 87 -17.64 -1.93 2.27
CA VAL A 87 -16.60 -1.12 1.60
C VAL A 87 -17.23 0.19 1.14
N THR A 88 -16.71 1.31 1.59
CA THR A 88 -17.18 2.64 1.24
C THR A 88 -16.32 3.23 0.14
N LEU A 89 -16.94 3.70 -0.95
CA LEU A 89 -16.32 4.45 -2.03
C LEU A 89 -16.36 5.94 -1.70
N VAL A 90 -15.18 6.58 -1.74
CA VAL A 90 -14.98 8.01 -1.54
C VAL A 90 -14.46 8.66 -2.82
N ASP A 91 -15.04 9.78 -3.23
CA ASP A 91 -14.51 10.71 -4.23
C ASP A 91 -13.40 11.53 -3.57
N THR A 92 -12.15 11.35 -4.00
CA THR A 92 -10.99 12.02 -3.39
C THR A 92 -10.78 13.44 -3.91
N ILE A 93 -11.47 13.82 -4.97
CA ILE A 93 -11.43 15.19 -5.51
C ILE A 93 -12.30 16.10 -4.65
N ARG A 94 -13.50 15.60 -4.26
CA ARG A 94 -14.49 16.35 -3.46
C ARG A 94 -14.40 16.05 -1.96
N ASP A 95 -13.71 14.97 -1.58
CA ASP A 95 -13.72 14.40 -0.23
C ASP A 95 -15.15 14.07 0.23
N GLU A 96 -15.85 13.26 -0.55
CA GLU A 96 -17.24 12.90 -0.31
C GLU A 96 -17.46 11.41 -0.44
N VAL A 97 -18.28 10.85 0.44
CA VAL A 97 -18.76 9.49 0.31
C VAL A 97 -19.71 9.40 -0.88
N VAL A 98 -19.39 8.52 -1.82
CA VAL A 98 -20.21 8.27 -3.01
C VAL A 98 -21.22 7.18 -2.76
N LYS A 99 -20.75 6.04 -2.20
CA LYS A 99 -21.57 4.83 -2.02
C LYS A 99 -20.90 3.90 -1.02
N THR A 100 -21.73 3.10 -0.35
CA THR A 100 -21.25 1.99 0.49
C THR A 100 -21.80 0.68 -0.06
N PHE A 101 -20.92 -0.30 -0.20
CA PHE A 101 -21.21 -1.66 -0.66
C PHE A 101 -21.22 -2.59 0.54
N ASP A 102 -22.24 -3.42 0.65
CA ASP A 102 -22.26 -4.56 1.56
C ASP A 102 -21.42 -5.69 0.94
N VAL A 103 -20.41 -6.16 1.67
CA VAL A 103 -19.55 -7.27 1.24
C VAL A 103 -19.82 -8.56 2.01
N GLY A 104 -20.78 -8.52 2.90
CA GLY A 104 -21.31 -9.67 3.63
C GLY A 104 -21.13 -9.58 5.15
N PHE A 105 -22.13 -10.06 5.86
CA PHE A 105 -22.10 -10.15 7.32
C PHE A 105 -20.99 -11.11 7.81
N GLY A 106 -20.19 -10.69 8.77
CA GLY A 106 -19.09 -11.49 9.33
C GLY A 106 -17.89 -11.68 8.39
N VAL A 107 -17.83 -10.92 7.29
CA VAL A 107 -16.69 -10.93 6.35
C VAL A 107 -15.47 -10.28 6.98
N GLU A 108 -15.66 -9.24 7.82
CA GLU A 108 -14.58 -8.50 8.47
C GLU A 108 -13.49 -8.11 7.45
N PRO A 109 -13.82 -7.23 6.46
CA PRO A 109 -12.91 -6.89 5.37
C PRO A 109 -11.69 -6.12 5.89
N GLN A 110 -10.50 -6.50 5.38
CA GLN A 110 -9.20 -6.03 5.84
C GLN A 110 -8.52 -5.10 4.83
N ASN A 111 -7.20 -4.99 4.86
CA ASN A 111 -6.43 -4.09 3.99
C ASN A 111 -6.27 -4.67 2.58
N GLY A 112 -7.18 -4.30 1.69
CA GLY A 112 -7.17 -4.70 0.29
C GLY A 112 -6.21 -3.90 -0.59
N ALA A 113 -6.11 -4.34 -1.85
CA ALA A 113 -5.44 -3.60 -2.91
C ALA A 113 -6.27 -3.69 -4.20
N ILE A 114 -6.21 -2.63 -5.00
CA ILE A 114 -6.95 -2.53 -6.25
C ILE A 114 -5.99 -2.55 -7.44
N THR A 115 -6.41 -3.11 -8.57
CA THR A 115 -5.64 -3.05 -9.81
C THR A 115 -5.42 -1.60 -10.24
N PRO A 116 -4.30 -1.26 -10.92
CA PRO A 116 -3.99 0.11 -11.30
C PRO A 116 -5.07 0.80 -12.13
N ASP A 117 -5.79 0.04 -12.97
CA ASP A 117 -6.94 0.51 -13.76
C ASP A 117 -8.21 0.77 -12.92
N GLY A 118 -8.17 0.42 -11.63
CA GLY A 118 -9.27 0.61 -10.69
C GLY A 118 -10.41 -0.38 -10.81
N ARG A 119 -10.25 -1.46 -11.59
CA ARG A 119 -11.35 -2.38 -11.90
C ARG A 119 -11.55 -3.46 -10.83
N PHE A 120 -10.49 -4.08 -10.33
CA PHE A 120 -10.61 -5.21 -9.43
C PHE A 120 -9.98 -4.94 -8.07
N LEU A 121 -10.83 -4.90 -7.03
CA LEU A 121 -10.40 -4.80 -5.65
C LEU A 121 -10.25 -6.21 -5.07
N TYR A 122 -9.04 -6.55 -4.65
CA TYR A 122 -8.73 -7.76 -3.90
C TYR A 122 -8.86 -7.48 -2.41
N GLN A 123 -10.01 -7.82 -1.87
CA GLN A 123 -10.41 -7.51 -0.50
C GLN A 123 -10.18 -8.73 0.40
N PRO A 124 -9.20 -8.69 1.33
CA PRO A 124 -9.01 -9.74 2.32
C PRO A 124 -10.17 -9.78 3.31
N SER A 125 -10.45 -10.96 3.84
CA SER A 125 -11.51 -11.19 4.81
C SER A 125 -11.05 -12.11 5.93
N TYR A 126 -11.43 -11.79 7.15
CA TYR A 126 -11.21 -12.68 8.28
C TYR A 126 -12.15 -13.90 8.27
N ALA A 127 -13.07 -13.98 7.32
CA ALA A 127 -13.85 -15.19 7.06
C ALA A 127 -13.03 -16.32 6.40
N GLY A 128 -11.75 -16.12 6.07
CA GLY A 128 -10.84 -17.16 5.57
C GLY A 128 -10.67 -17.17 4.05
N TYR A 129 -10.96 -16.07 3.38
CA TYR A 129 -10.83 -15.92 1.93
C TYR A 129 -10.51 -14.48 1.54
N TYR A 130 -10.20 -14.27 0.27
CA TYR A 130 -10.12 -12.97 -0.38
C TYR A 130 -11.24 -12.86 -1.41
N GLN A 131 -11.98 -11.76 -1.38
CA GLN A 131 -12.98 -11.42 -2.38
C GLN A 131 -12.34 -10.66 -3.52
N VAL A 132 -12.69 -10.98 -4.75
CA VAL A 132 -12.40 -10.13 -5.91
C VAL A 132 -13.68 -9.37 -6.26
N PHE A 133 -13.67 -8.07 -6.01
CA PHE A 133 -14.79 -7.19 -6.28
C PHE A 133 -14.56 -6.44 -7.59
N ASP A 134 -15.46 -6.63 -8.57
CA ASP A 134 -15.48 -5.88 -9.84
C ASP A 134 -16.17 -4.54 -9.58
N THR A 135 -15.41 -3.44 -9.57
CA THR A 135 -15.90 -2.10 -9.26
C THR A 135 -16.82 -1.51 -10.33
N GLN A 136 -16.77 -2.02 -11.56
CA GLN A 136 -17.65 -1.60 -12.65
C GLN A 136 -19.01 -2.31 -12.58
N LYS A 137 -19.00 -3.58 -12.21
CA LYS A 137 -20.23 -4.38 -12.02
C LYS A 137 -20.79 -4.23 -10.62
N GLU A 138 -20.01 -3.65 -9.69
CA GLU A 138 -20.36 -3.49 -8.28
C GLU A 138 -20.73 -4.81 -7.58
N GLN A 139 -19.99 -5.87 -7.91
CA GLN A 139 -20.26 -7.21 -7.37
C GLN A 139 -18.99 -8.01 -7.12
N ILE A 140 -19.05 -8.95 -6.18
CA ILE A 140 -18.01 -9.95 -5.97
C ILE A 140 -18.10 -10.97 -7.10
N ILE A 141 -16.96 -11.23 -7.78
CA ILE A 141 -16.90 -12.13 -8.94
C ILE A 141 -16.09 -13.40 -8.66
N GLU A 142 -15.26 -13.40 -7.61
CA GLU A 142 -14.44 -14.56 -7.26
C GLU A 142 -14.13 -14.56 -5.77
N TYR A 143 -13.93 -15.75 -5.22
CA TYR A 143 -13.45 -15.99 -3.86
C TYR A 143 -12.16 -16.81 -3.93
N ILE A 144 -11.07 -16.28 -3.37
CA ILE A 144 -9.78 -16.96 -3.35
C ILE A 144 -9.48 -17.41 -1.92
N HIS A 145 -9.47 -18.71 -1.71
CA HIS A 145 -9.17 -19.31 -0.41
C HIS A 145 -7.66 -19.42 -0.21
N THR A 146 -7.21 -19.14 1.00
CA THR A 146 -5.82 -19.28 1.45
C THR A 146 -5.77 -20.09 2.74
N LEU A 147 -4.59 -20.55 3.14
CA LEU A 147 -4.40 -21.06 4.49
C LEU A 147 -4.42 -19.87 5.47
N GLY A 148 -5.27 -19.94 6.50
CA GLY A 148 -5.45 -18.84 7.47
C GLY A 148 -6.55 -17.88 7.07
N ILE A 149 -6.52 -16.67 7.63
CA ILE A 149 -7.50 -15.60 7.36
C ILE A 149 -6.87 -14.50 6.52
N GLY A 150 -7.65 -13.91 5.63
CA GLY A 150 -7.17 -12.82 4.75
C GLY A 150 -6.89 -11.56 5.55
N HIS A 151 -5.69 -11.00 5.44
CA HIS A 151 -5.30 -9.83 6.23
C HIS A 151 -4.78 -8.66 5.38
N ASN A 152 -3.91 -8.92 4.42
CA ASN A 152 -3.32 -7.85 3.60
C ASN A 152 -3.20 -8.33 2.15
N THR A 153 -3.41 -7.43 1.22
CA THR A 153 -3.10 -7.63 -0.20
C THR A 153 -2.05 -6.61 -0.63
N VAL A 154 -1.05 -7.05 -1.40
CA VAL A 154 -0.10 -6.18 -2.08
C VAL A 154 -0.27 -6.37 -3.57
N MET A 155 -0.53 -5.29 -4.30
CA MET A 155 -0.63 -5.30 -5.76
C MET A 155 0.73 -4.98 -6.38
N ALA A 156 1.15 -5.75 -7.37
CA ALA A 156 2.30 -5.40 -8.19
C ALA A 156 2.06 -4.06 -8.90
N PRO A 157 3.07 -3.18 -9.05
CA PRO A 157 2.89 -1.86 -9.67
C PRO A 157 2.36 -1.92 -11.11
N ASP A 158 2.66 -2.99 -11.84
CA ASP A 158 2.15 -3.25 -13.20
C ASP A 158 0.74 -3.85 -13.23
N GLY A 159 0.16 -4.15 -12.07
CA GLY A 159 -1.17 -4.75 -11.92
C GLY A 159 -1.26 -6.22 -12.32
N ARG A 160 -0.13 -6.87 -12.65
CA ARG A 160 -0.14 -8.26 -13.13
C ARG A 160 -0.39 -9.28 -12.03
N PHE A 161 0.16 -9.05 -10.85
CA PHE A 161 0.05 -9.97 -9.73
C PHE A 161 -0.50 -9.30 -8.47
N ALA A 162 -1.39 -10.01 -7.78
CA ALA A 162 -1.76 -9.72 -6.40
C ALA A 162 -1.08 -10.74 -5.48
N TYR A 163 -0.42 -10.24 -4.44
CA TYR A 163 0.19 -11.03 -3.38
C TYR A 163 -0.75 -11.01 -2.18
N LEU A 164 -1.28 -12.16 -1.81
CA LEU A 164 -2.22 -12.32 -0.70
C LEU A 164 -1.43 -12.79 0.53
N LEU A 165 -1.50 -12.01 1.59
CA LEU A 165 -0.74 -12.22 2.83
C LEU A 165 -1.71 -12.62 3.96
N PRO A 166 -2.04 -13.92 4.10
CA PRO A 166 -2.89 -14.40 5.18
C PRO A 166 -2.15 -14.42 6.53
N ILE A 167 -2.90 -14.29 7.61
CA ILE A 167 -2.36 -14.46 8.97
C ILE A 167 -2.94 -15.68 9.66
N ALA A 168 -2.34 -16.06 10.78
CA ALA A 168 -2.86 -17.13 11.63
C ALA A 168 -4.26 -16.81 12.14
N GLY A 169 -5.17 -17.74 11.99
CA GLY A 169 -6.54 -17.59 12.46
C GLY A 169 -7.52 -18.57 11.79
N GLY A 170 -8.75 -18.49 12.18
CA GLY A 170 -9.86 -19.22 11.57
C GLY A 170 -11.04 -18.27 11.35
N PRO A 171 -12.09 -18.70 10.61
CA PRO A 171 -13.25 -17.89 10.34
C PRO A 171 -13.85 -17.29 11.61
N GLY A 172 -14.19 -16.00 11.59
CA GLY A 172 -14.75 -15.28 12.72
C GLY A 172 -13.72 -14.94 13.80
N HIS A 173 -12.57 -14.42 13.41
CA HIS A 173 -11.46 -14.07 14.28
C HIS A 173 -11.85 -13.23 15.51
N PHE A 174 -12.73 -12.26 15.35
CA PHE A 174 -13.29 -11.47 16.46
C PHE A 174 -14.42 -12.18 17.20
N ALA A 175 -15.16 -13.05 16.54
CA ALA A 175 -16.32 -13.72 17.12
C ALA A 175 -15.99 -15.06 17.84
N ARG A 176 -14.78 -15.64 17.67
CA ARG A 176 -14.55 -17.06 17.99
C ARG A 176 -13.30 -17.45 18.76
N PRO A 177 -12.71 -16.67 19.67
CA PRO A 177 -11.71 -17.24 20.57
C PRO A 177 -12.29 -18.39 21.42
N SER A 178 -13.62 -18.42 21.60
CA SER A 178 -14.34 -19.34 22.49
C SER A 178 -14.72 -20.68 21.87
N LEU A 179 -14.62 -20.86 20.54
CA LEU A 179 -15.08 -22.09 19.89
C LEU A 179 -14.02 -23.19 19.75
N GLY A 180 -12.77 -22.95 20.19
CA GLY A 180 -11.69 -23.96 20.18
C GLY A 180 -11.34 -24.51 18.79
N LEU A 181 -11.72 -23.84 17.72
CA LEU A 181 -11.41 -24.28 16.37
C LEU A 181 -9.89 -24.17 16.13
N PRO A 182 -9.28 -25.16 15.45
CA PRO A 182 -7.85 -25.13 15.16
C PRO A 182 -7.51 -23.88 14.34
N ARG A 183 -6.49 -23.14 14.79
CA ARG A 183 -5.94 -22.03 14.03
C ARG A 183 -4.98 -22.58 13.00
N THR A 184 -5.20 -22.25 11.74
CA THR A 184 -4.20 -22.50 10.71
C THR A 184 -3.09 -21.46 10.82
N GLN A 185 -1.85 -21.94 10.66
CA GLN A 185 -0.66 -21.10 10.63
C GLN A 185 -0.16 -21.04 9.18
N PRO A 186 -0.53 -20.02 8.41
CA PRO A 186 -0.01 -19.87 7.06
C PRO A 186 1.50 -19.64 7.12
N LYS A 187 2.22 -20.23 6.17
CA LYS A 187 3.67 -20.08 6.02
C LYS A 187 4.04 -19.58 4.64
N GLU A 188 3.06 -19.12 3.90
CA GLU A 188 3.23 -18.73 2.51
C GLU A 188 2.40 -17.52 2.12
N VAL A 189 2.89 -16.80 1.13
CA VAL A 189 2.16 -15.77 0.40
C VAL A 189 1.55 -16.43 -0.84
N THR A 190 0.27 -16.22 -1.08
CA THR A 190 -0.40 -16.71 -2.30
C THR A 190 -0.23 -15.69 -3.42
N VAL A 191 0.22 -16.12 -4.59
CA VAL A 191 0.40 -15.28 -5.77
C VAL A 191 -0.74 -15.52 -6.75
N VAL A 192 -1.45 -14.45 -7.12
CA VAL A 192 -2.61 -14.48 -7.99
C VAL A 192 -2.31 -13.70 -9.27
N ASP A 193 -2.61 -14.30 -10.42
CA ASP A 193 -2.70 -13.56 -11.69
C ASP A 193 -3.94 -12.66 -11.63
N ALA A 194 -3.73 -11.35 -11.61
CA ALA A 194 -4.80 -10.39 -11.38
C ALA A 194 -5.71 -10.19 -12.61
N LYS A 195 -5.33 -10.67 -13.78
CA LYS A 195 -6.19 -10.68 -14.97
C LYS A 195 -7.12 -11.89 -15.00
N ALA A 196 -6.59 -13.04 -14.64
CA ALA A 196 -7.33 -14.31 -14.65
C ALA A 196 -8.05 -14.59 -13.32
N HIS A 197 -7.74 -13.87 -12.25
CA HIS A 197 -8.19 -14.10 -10.87
C HIS A 197 -7.86 -15.50 -10.36
N LYS A 198 -6.73 -16.06 -10.79
CA LYS A 198 -6.32 -17.44 -10.48
C LYS A 198 -5.02 -17.47 -9.71
N VAL A 199 -4.94 -18.37 -8.74
CA VAL A 199 -3.69 -18.67 -8.03
C VAL A 199 -2.70 -19.28 -9.03
N VAL A 200 -1.51 -18.67 -9.11
CA VAL A 200 -0.43 -19.12 -10.01
C VAL A 200 0.82 -19.59 -9.26
N GLY A 201 0.73 -19.68 -7.95
CA GLY A 201 1.76 -20.24 -7.08
C GLY A 201 1.76 -19.61 -5.70
N THR A 202 2.73 -20.03 -4.90
CA THR A 202 2.95 -19.52 -3.54
C THR A 202 4.41 -19.17 -3.34
N ILE A 203 4.70 -18.42 -2.28
CA ILE A 203 6.04 -18.09 -1.81
C ILE A 203 6.13 -18.57 -0.36
N ASP A 204 6.94 -19.59 -0.10
CA ASP A 204 7.21 -20.04 1.26
C ASP A 204 8.02 -18.98 2.02
N VAL A 205 7.51 -18.55 3.16
CA VAL A 205 8.12 -17.55 4.04
C VAL A 205 8.44 -18.13 5.44
N GLY A 206 8.15 -19.43 5.64
CA GLY A 206 8.52 -20.21 6.80
C GLY A 206 7.69 -19.96 8.06
N THR A 207 7.00 -18.83 8.16
CA THR A 207 6.17 -18.43 9.31
C THR A 207 5.04 -17.51 8.86
N GLY A 208 4.17 -17.08 9.78
CA GLY A 208 2.98 -16.28 9.44
C GLY A 208 3.32 -14.96 8.73
N PRO A 209 2.80 -14.73 7.51
CA PRO A 209 2.90 -13.44 6.84
C PRO A 209 2.28 -12.32 7.69
N ARG A 210 2.82 -11.12 7.56
CA ARG A 210 2.31 -9.88 8.14
C ARG A 210 2.25 -8.81 7.04
N PRO A 211 1.89 -7.55 7.34
CA PRO A 211 1.88 -6.53 6.31
C PRO A 211 3.17 -6.47 5.50
N GLY A 212 3.02 -6.25 4.21
CA GLY A 212 4.12 -6.13 3.25
C GLY A 212 3.98 -4.91 2.37
N THR A 213 5.06 -4.56 1.71
CA THR A 213 5.16 -3.49 0.72
C THR A 213 6.04 -3.95 -0.44
N ILE A 214 5.81 -3.41 -1.63
CA ILE A 214 6.56 -3.79 -2.83
C ILE A 214 7.42 -2.61 -3.32
N SER A 215 8.60 -2.90 -3.86
CA SER A 215 9.44 -1.89 -4.48
C SER A 215 8.76 -1.25 -5.70
N PRO A 216 9.09 0.01 -6.04
CA PRO A 216 8.47 0.70 -7.19
C PRO A 216 8.65 -0.04 -8.53
N ASP A 217 9.73 -0.80 -8.68
CA ASP A 217 10.00 -1.63 -9.87
C ASP A 217 9.32 -3.01 -9.83
N GLY A 218 8.59 -3.33 -8.76
CA GLY A 218 7.90 -4.59 -8.56
C GLY A 218 8.78 -5.81 -8.28
N ARG A 219 10.11 -5.65 -8.19
CA ARG A 219 11.05 -6.78 -8.09
C ARG A 219 11.26 -7.30 -6.68
N ARG A 220 10.96 -6.51 -5.66
CA ARG A 220 11.18 -6.87 -4.26
C ARG A 220 9.90 -6.65 -3.46
N LEU A 221 9.46 -7.70 -2.79
CA LEU A 221 8.44 -7.62 -1.76
C LEU A 221 9.14 -7.65 -0.40
N TYR A 222 8.94 -6.62 0.39
CA TYR A 222 9.41 -6.52 1.77
C TYR A 222 8.24 -6.85 2.69
N MET A 223 8.41 -7.78 3.60
CA MET A 223 7.29 -8.29 4.36
C MET A 223 7.67 -8.59 5.80
N ASN A 224 6.93 -8.03 6.74
CA ASN A 224 6.99 -8.45 8.12
C ASN A 224 6.42 -9.88 8.24
N VAL A 225 6.93 -10.64 9.18
CA VAL A 225 6.45 -11.99 9.49
C VAL A 225 6.38 -12.20 11.00
N ASP A 226 5.63 -13.21 11.43
CA ASP A 226 5.68 -13.66 12.81
C ASP A 226 7.11 -14.13 13.17
N ASP A 227 7.47 -14.01 14.43
CA ASP A 227 8.76 -14.47 14.99
C ASP A 227 10.02 -13.77 14.43
N LEU A 228 9.88 -12.68 13.67
CA LEU A 228 10.99 -11.85 13.22
C LEU A 228 10.75 -10.38 13.61
N MET A 229 11.63 -9.85 14.44
CA MET A 229 11.73 -8.41 14.67
C MET A 229 12.52 -7.79 13.52
N GLY A 230 11.78 -7.44 12.44
CA GLY A 230 12.34 -7.05 11.16
C GLY A 230 11.43 -7.43 10.00
N PHE A 231 12.02 -7.71 8.84
CA PHE A 231 11.28 -8.09 7.65
C PHE A 231 12.07 -9.03 6.73
N LEU A 232 11.37 -9.77 5.91
CA LEU A 232 11.95 -10.58 4.83
C LEU A 232 12.08 -9.75 3.56
N VAL A 233 13.09 -10.09 2.75
CA VAL A 233 13.27 -9.61 1.38
C VAL A 233 12.97 -10.76 0.43
N ILE A 234 12.00 -10.57 -0.43
CA ILE A 234 11.49 -11.57 -1.36
C ILE A 234 11.75 -11.12 -2.79
N ASP A 235 12.33 -11.99 -3.61
CA ASP A 235 12.41 -11.80 -5.05
C ASP A 235 11.08 -12.24 -5.68
N THR A 236 10.36 -11.29 -6.29
CA THR A 236 9.03 -11.55 -6.83
C THR A 236 9.04 -12.42 -8.07
N ALA A 237 10.07 -12.32 -8.91
CA ALA A 237 10.22 -13.11 -10.12
C ALA A 237 10.62 -14.57 -9.79
N ALA A 238 11.60 -14.73 -8.90
CA ALA A 238 12.04 -16.05 -8.44
C ALA A 238 11.06 -16.69 -7.43
N ARG A 239 10.13 -15.89 -6.87
CA ARG A 239 9.19 -16.29 -5.81
C ARG A 239 9.89 -16.94 -4.62
N LYS A 240 10.94 -16.28 -4.13
CA LYS A 240 11.78 -16.81 -3.05
C LYS A 240 12.18 -15.71 -2.08
N VAL A 241 12.28 -16.10 -0.80
CA VAL A 241 12.99 -15.29 0.20
C VAL A 241 14.48 -15.30 -0.16
N ILE A 242 15.05 -14.10 -0.32
CA ILE A 242 16.46 -13.91 -0.69
C ILE A 242 17.28 -13.25 0.42
N GLY A 243 16.62 -12.79 1.49
CA GLY A 243 17.27 -12.14 2.62
C GLY A 243 16.30 -11.76 3.72
N LYS A 244 16.85 -11.24 4.79
CA LYS A 244 16.10 -10.66 5.90
C LYS A 244 16.83 -9.46 6.48
N ALA A 245 16.09 -8.54 7.06
CA ALA A 245 16.56 -7.45 7.88
C ALA A 245 16.10 -7.69 9.33
N THR A 246 16.94 -7.40 10.30
CA THR A 246 16.63 -7.56 11.73
C THR A 246 16.84 -6.23 12.44
N TYR A 247 15.93 -5.86 13.33
CA TYR A 247 16.07 -4.66 14.16
C TYR A 247 17.24 -4.80 15.14
N THR A 248 18.05 -3.77 15.25
CA THR A 248 19.04 -3.65 16.30
C THR A 248 18.35 -3.16 17.57
N LEU A 249 18.11 -4.07 18.49
CA LEU A 249 17.43 -3.84 19.76
C LEU A 249 18.46 -3.86 20.91
N THR A 250 18.22 -3.07 21.97
CA THR A 250 18.98 -3.16 23.21
C THR A 250 18.64 -4.45 23.96
N PRO A 251 19.45 -4.89 24.95
CA PRO A 251 19.15 -6.09 25.74
C PRO A 251 17.75 -6.02 26.41
N ASP A 252 17.36 -4.86 26.95
CA ASP A 252 16.04 -4.67 27.58
C ASP A 252 14.89 -4.77 26.57
N GLU A 253 15.06 -4.22 25.36
CA GLU A 253 14.09 -4.37 24.28
C GLU A 253 13.98 -5.84 23.82
N GLN A 254 15.09 -6.58 23.77
CA GLN A 254 15.09 -8.00 23.41
C GLN A 254 14.37 -8.87 24.46
N ALA A 255 14.38 -8.46 25.72
CA ALA A 255 13.69 -9.16 26.80
C ALA A 255 12.15 -9.06 26.72
N VAL A 256 11.63 -8.12 25.96
CA VAL A 256 10.19 -7.90 25.79
C VAL A 256 9.76 -8.41 24.42
N ARG A 257 8.78 -9.33 24.38
CA ARG A 257 8.23 -9.83 23.12
C ARG A 257 7.47 -8.71 22.40
N SER A 258 7.88 -8.43 21.20
CA SER A 258 7.21 -7.47 20.31
C SER A 258 6.88 -8.10 18.95
N ARG A 259 6.36 -7.29 18.05
CA ARG A 259 6.07 -7.69 16.67
C ARG A 259 6.33 -6.52 15.73
N SER A 260 6.80 -6.84 14.54
CA SER A 260 6.82 -5.90 13.43
C SER A 260 5.41 -5.75 12.86
N HIS A 261 5.03 -4.50 12.54
CA HIS A 261 3.78 -4.21 11.82
C HIS A 261 4.06 -3.08 10.85
N GLY A 262 3.19 -2.46 10.16
CA GLY A 262 3.45 -1.34 9.26
C GLY A 262 4.83 -1.33 8.60
N ILE A 263 4.87 -1.35 7.27
CA ILE A 263 6.10 -1.34 6.49
C ILE A 263 5.89 -0.54 5.21
N ALA A 264 6.82 0.33 4.86
CA ALA A 264 6.74 1.14 3.65
C ALA A 264 8.11 1.30 2.98
N VAL A 265 8.09 1.38 1.66
CA VAL A 265 9.25 1.76 0.85
C VAL A 265 9.29 3.28 0.73
N ALA A 266 10.47 3.86 0.84
CA ALA A 266 10.72 5.29 0.71
C ALA A 266 12.01 5.57 -0.07
N ASN A 267 12.35 6.85 -0.26
CA ASN A 267 13.57 7.29 -0.93
C ASN A 267 13.76 6.61 -2.30
N ASP A 268 12.69 6.66 -3.13
CA ASP A 268 12.66 6.07 -4.48
C ASP A 268 13.08 4.58 -4.51
N GLY A 269 12.63 3.82 -3.51
CA GLY A 269 12.91 2.39 -3.43
C GLY A 269 14.21 2.02 -2.70
N LYS A 270 14.97 3.01 -2.21
CA LYS A 270 16.27 2.77 -1.56
C LYS A 270 16.16 2.47 -0.08
N GLU A 271 15.03 2.80 0.54
CA GLU A 271 14.81 2.62 1.96
C GLU A 271 13.54 1.85 2.25
N VAL A 272 13.57 1.07 3.32
CA VAL A 272 12.41 0.46 3.94
C VAL A 272 12.30 0.96 5.37
N TRP A 273 11.13 1.46 5.72
CA TRP A 273 10.76 1.88 7.05
C TRP A 273 9.78 0.87 7.64
N SER A 274 9.99 0.45 8.88
CA SER A 274 9.18 -0.58 9.53
C SER A 274 9.00 -0.33 11.01
N ASN A 275 7.81 -0.61 11.54
CA ASN A 275 7.42 -0.32 12.92
C ASN A 275 7.61 -1.53 13.84
N ASP A 276 8.07 -1.25 15.04
CA ASP A 276 8.01 -2.13 16.21
C ASP A 276 6.90 -1.65 17.14
N VAL A 277 5.86 -2.46 17.25
CA VAL A 277 4.59 -2.06 17.87
C VAL A 277 4.67 -1.87 19.37
N VAL A 278 5.44 -2.72 20.07
CA VAL A 278 5.48 -2.71 21.55
C VAL A 278 6.52 -1.74 22.08
N HIS A 279 7.69 -1.67 21.43
CA HIS A 279 8.75 -0.76 21.85
C HIS A 279 8.51 0.69 21.41
N ASN A 280 7.45 0.95 20.62
CA ASN A 280 7.12 2.29 20.09
C ASN A 280 8.26 2.88 19.27
N LEU A 281 8.79 2.07 18.35
CA LEU A 281 9.93 2.41 17.51
C LEU A 281 9.56 2.27 16.02
N THR A 282 10.19 3.11 15.22
CA THR A 282 10.25 2.97 13.76
C THR A 282 11.70 2.83 13.34
N PHE A 283 11.99 1.83 12.53
CA PHE A 283 13.33 1.52 12.03
C PHE A 283 13.45 1.84 10.54
N VAL A 284 14.65 2.27 10.14
CA VAL A 284 14.97 2.60 8.74
C VAL A 284 16.11 1.74 8.27
N PHE A 285 15.92 1.14 7.09
CA PHE A 285 16.93 0.29 6.45
C PHE A 285 17.27 0.82 5.06
N ASP A 286 18.56 0.86 4.77
CA ASP A 286 19.07 0.94 3.40
C ASP A 286 18.93 -0.45 2.76
N VAL A 287 18.07 -0.55 1.74
CA VAL A 287 17.81 -1.81 1.02
C VAL A 287 18.57 -1.90 -0.29
N THR A 288 19.44 -0.95 -0.59
CA THR A 288 20.42 -1.06 -1.67
C THR A 288 21.59 -1.96 -1.24
N ALA A 289 21.84 -2.07 0.07
CA ALA A 289 22.75 -3.02 0.66
C ALA A 289 22.17 -4.44 0.70
N ASN A 290 23.03 -5.44 0.60
CA ASN A 290 22.64 -6.86 0.74
C ASN A 290 23.60 -7.57 1.72
N PRO A 291 23.13 -7.98 2.93
CA PRO A 291 21.77 -7.79 3.45
C PRO A 291 21.41 -6.32 3.71
N PRO A 292 20.12 -5.98 3.83
CA PRO A 292 19.69 -4.63 4.18
C PRO A 292 20.34 -4.14 5.48
N LYS A 293 20.75 -2.87 5.51
CA LYS A 293 21.48 -2.27 6.65
C LYS A 293 20.58 -1.28 7.39
N GLN A 294 20.41 -1.46 8.70
CA GLN A 294 19.74 -0.46 9.53
C GLN A 294 20.56 0.83 9.56
N ILE A 295 19.96 1.96 9.22
CA ILE A 295 20.60 3.28 9.15
C ILE A 295 20.04 4.29 10.14
N ALA A 296 18.82 4.07 10.66
CA ALA A 296 18.24 4.91 11.69
C ALA A 296 17.18 4.17 12.51
N ARG A 297 16.81 4.73 13.66
CA ARG A 297 15.63 4.35 14.46
C ARG A 297 15.07 5.60 15.15
N PHE A 298 13.77 5.62 15.36
CA PHE A 298 13.05 6.74 15.97
C PHE A 298 12.10 6.23 17.05
N ALA A 299 12.09 6.90 18.21
CA ALA A 299 10.99 6.77 19.14
C ALA A 299 9.78 7.51 18.57
N VAL A 300 8.62 6.87 18.62
CA VAL A 300 7.36 7.39 18.09
C VAL A 300 6.26 7.36 19.16
N GLY A 301 5.03 7.66 18.79
CA GLY A 301 3.88 7.52 19.67
C GLY A 301 3.60 6.05 20.02
N ARG A 302 2.67 5.83 20.94
CA ARG A 302 2.36 4.48 21.43
C ARG A 302 1.67 3.63 20.38
N GLN A 303 2.17 2.38 20.23
CA GLN A 303 1.66 1.37 19.32
C GLN A 303 1.75 1.81 17.84
N PRO A 304 2.94 2.15 17.30
CA PRO A 304 3.05 2.51 15.90
C PRO A 304 2.54 1.37 15.03
N TYR A 305 1.48 1.64 14.27
CA TYR A 305 0.71 0.57 13.64
C TYR A 305 0.89 0.54 12.13
N TRP A 306 0.60 1.65 11.46
CA TRP A 306 0.75 1.74 10.01
C TRP A 306 1.81 2.76 9.63
N ILE A 307 2.34 2.60 8.44
CA ILE A 307 3.37 3.46 7.88
C ILE A 307 3.11 3.63 6.39
N MET A 308 3.24 4.86 5.90
CA MET A 308 2.98 5.20 4.50
C MET A 308 3.99 6.24 4.03
N SER A 309 4.42 6.12 2.77
CA SER A 309 5.25 7.11 2.10
C SER A 309 4.39 8.16 1.39
N SER A 310 4.86 9.41 1.33
CA SER A 310 4.35 10.41 0.39
C SER A 310 4.57 9.97 -1.05
N LYS A 311 3.84 10.54 -2.00
CA LYS A 311 3.96 10.20 -3.42
C LYS A 311 5.31 10.58 -4.01
N ASP A 312 5.95 11.62 -3.47
CA ASP A 312 7.31 12.02 -3.84
C ASP A 312 8.41 11.22 -3.10
N SER A 313 8.02 10.24 -2.28
CA SER A 313 8.92 9.35 -1.53
C SER A 313 9.84 10.04 -0.51
N LYS A 314 9.53 11.31 -0.14
CA LYS A 314 10.39 12.14 0.74
C LYS A 314 9.85 12.34 2.15
N THR A 315 8.63 11.91 2.41
CA THR A 315 8.02 11.97 3.74
C THR A 315 7.47 10.59 4.10
N ILE A 316 7.73 10.14 5.32
CA ILE A 316 7.10 8.97 5.92
C ILE A 316 6.10 9.43 6.96
N TYR A 317 4.92 8.82 6.95
CA TYR A 317 3.86 9.01 7.93
C TYR A 317 3.71 7.76 8.77
N VAL A 318 3.54 7.92 10.09
CA VAL A 318 3.37 6.82 11.04
C VAL A 318 2.14 7.11 11.89
N THR A 319 1.16 6.21 11.92
CA THR A 319 0.03 6.29 12.86
C THR A 319 0.35 5.55 14.15
N CYS A 320 -0.03 6.16 15.28
CA CYS A 320 0.17 5.64 16.62
C CYS A 320 -1.18 5.56 17.35
N PRO A 321 -1.98 4.48 17.16
CA PRO A 321 -3.35 4.35 17.64
C PRO A 321 -3.55 4.53 19.14
N SER A 322 -2.59 4.10 19.96
CA SER A 322 -2.72 4.19 21.44
C SER A 322 -2.32 5.53 22.02
N SER A 323 -1.83 6.45 21.19
CA SER A 323 -1.62 7.86 21.53
C SER A 323 -2.41 8.82 20.65
N ASP A 324 -3.26 8.29 19.75
CA ASP A 324 -4.10 9.05 18.82
C ASP A 324 -3.30 10.06 17.97
N GLU A 325 -2.13 9.62 17.46
CA GLU A 325 -1.19 10.50 16.76
C GLU A 325 -0.90 10.04 15.33
N LEU A 326 -0.62 11.04 14.48
CA LEU A 326 0.07 10.90 13.22
C LEU A 326 1.40 11.63 13.30
N ILE A 327 2.49 10.98 12.93
CA ILE A 327 3.84 11.57 12.91
C ILE A 327 4.38 11.55 11.49
N ALA A 328 4.96 12.66 11.06
CA ALA A 328 5.64 12.78 9.77
C ALA A 328 7.16 12.87 9.95
N PHE A 329 7.91 12.14 9.14
CA PHE A 329 9.38 12.16 9.12
C PHE A 329 9.89 12.60 7.75
N ASP A 330 10.90 13.44 7.74
CA ASP A 330 11.69 13.74 6.56
C ASP A 330 12.61 12.56 6.24
N VAL A 331 12.45 11.98 5.06
CA VAL A 331 13.19 10.80 4.62
C VAL A 331 14.67 11.11 4.42
N VAL A 332 15.03 12.29 3.91
CA VAL A 332 16.41 12.68 3.66
C VAL A 332 17.12 13.12 4.93
N ALA A 333 16.49 14.03 5.67
CA ALA A 333 17.07 14.58 6.90
C ALA A 333 17.04 13.61 8.09
N LYS A 334 16.29 12.50 8.00
CA LYS A 334 16.11 11.51 9.08
C LYS A 334 15.69 12.15 10.40
N LYS A 335 14.63 12.97 10.35
CA LYS A 335 14.10 13.67 11.54
C LYS A 335 12.60 13.83 11.48
N GLU A 336 11.97 13.96 12.63
CA GLU A 336 10.55 14.32 12.73
C GLU A 336 10.32 15.68 12.06
N LYS A 337 9.28 15.76 11.25
CA LYS A 337 8.87 16.93 10.47
C LYS A 337 7.62 17.58 11.02
N GLY A 338 6.76 16.77 11.64
CA GLY A 338 5.52 17.25 12.24
C GLY A 338 4.76 16.15 12.96
N ARG A 339 3.84 16.56 13.80
CA ARG A 339 2.97 15.69 14.59
C ARG A 339 1.56 16.26 14.60
N LEU A 340 0.56 15.41 14.36
CA LEU A 340 -0.86 15.75 14.42
C LEU A 340 -1.53 14.89 15.48
N GLN A 341 -2.22 15.53 16.42
CA GLN A 341 -3.02 14.88 17.45
C GLN A 341 -4.47 14.79 17.00
N PHE A 342 -5.03 13.58 17.02
CA PHE A 342 -6.46 13.33 16.82
C PHE A 342 -7.21 13.41 18.16
N PRO A 343 -8.55 13.51 18.13
CA PRO A 343 -9.36 13.43 19.34
C PRO A 343 -9.06 12.14 20.12
N LYS A 344 -9.04 12.27 21.46
CA LYS A 344 -8.73 11.14 22.35
C LYS A 344 -9.65 9.94 22.09
N GLY A 345 -9.05 8.78 21.88
CA GLY A 345 -9.74 7.51 21.67
C GLY A 345 -10.20 7.28 20.24
N SER A 346 -9.86 8.15 19.28
CA SER A 346 -10.23 7.96 17.86
C SER A 346 -9.51 6.80 17.19
N ARG A 347 -8.33 6.40 17.67
CA ARG A 347 -7.57 5.25 17.21
C ARG A 347 -7.22 5.33 15.70
N PRO A 348 -6.35 6.27 15.28
CA PRO A 348 -5.88 6.32 13.89
C PRO A 348 -5.05 5.07 13.56
N THR A 349 -5.45 4.28 12.58
CA THR A 349 -4.75 3.03 12.22
C THR A 349 -4.23 3.04 10.80
N ARG A 350 -5.03 2.58 9.85
CA ARG A 350 -4.65 2.50 8.44
C ARG A 350 -4.72 3.87 7.78
N MET A 351 -3.87 4.08 6.79
CA MET A 351 -3.86 5.31 6.03
C MET A 351 -3.40 5.06 4.61
N LEU A 352 -3.79 5.97 3.71
CA LEU A 352 -3.33 5.98 2.34
C LEU A 352 -3.06 7.42 1.88
N THR A 353 -1.90 7.64 1.28
CA THR A 353 -1.57 8.90 0.60
C THR A 353 -2.20 8.90 -0.79
N VAL A 354 -2.96 9.93 -1.08
CA VAL A 354 -3.66 10.11 -2.36
C VAL A 354 -3.28 11.46 -2.96
N ALA A 355 -2.77 11.44 -4.20
CA ALA A 355 -2.49 12.64 -4.99
C ALA A 355 -3.63 12.84 -6.00
N ALA A 356 -4.80 13.26 -5.51
CA ALA A 356 -5.98 13.44 -6.33
C ALA A 356 -5.76 14.49 -7.42
N PRO A 357 -6.27 14.27 -8.65
CA PRO A 357 -6.29 15.31 -9.67
C PRO A 357 -7.05 16.54 -9.17
N THR A 358 -6.61 17.74 -9.55
CA THR A 358 -7.30 19.00 -9.16
C THR A 358 -8.61 19.22 -9.91
N SER A 359 -8.87 18.44 -10.94
CA SER A 359 -10.12 18.44 -11.71
C SER A 359 -10.51 17.02 -12.07
N PRO A 360 -11.81 16.69 -12.17
CA PRO A 360 -12.25 15.39 -12.63
C PRO A 360 -11.62 15.06 -13.99
N LEU A 361 -11.06 13.87 -14.12
CA LEU A 361 -10.62 13.38 -15.42
C LEU A 361 -11.85 13.41 -16.34
N ARG A 362 -11.74 14.07 -17.49
CA ARG A 362 -12.77 14.00 -18.51
C ARG A 362 -12.88 12.53 -18.93
N THR A 363 -13.93 11.86 -18.49
CA THR A 363 -14.27 10.56 -19.03
C THR A 363 -14.58 10.78 -20.51
N SER A 364 -13.70 10.34 -21.40
CA SER A 364 -14.06 10.13 -22.80
C SER A 364 -15.23 9.14 -22.82
N ARG A 365 -16.38 9.61 -23.25
CA ARG A 365 -17.57 8.79 -23.49
C ARG A 365 -17.31 7.81 -24.61
#